data_e43bbad88f3da596e54798b328601fa4
#
_entry.id   e43bbad88f3da596e54798b328601fa4
#
_cell.length_a   1.000
_cell.length_b   1.000
_cell.length_c   1.000
_cell.angle_alpha   90.00
_cell.angle_beta   90.00
_cell.angle_gamma   90.00
#
_symmetry.space_group_name_H-M   'P 1'
#
loop_
_entity.id
_entity.type
_entity.pdbx_description
1 polymer ?
#
loop_
_entity_poly.entity_id
_entity_poly.type
_entity_poly.pdbx_seq_one_letter_code
_entity_poly.pdbx_strand_id
1 'polypeptide(L)'
;VLWEYATAFMGWLMEVPPFNQPDVQAAKTNTKAILAGHLPDRTHRLAEPWVCAEYSDEFASQTGIVDPTQMRSVDSVIDAFMSLVEPGCWISVNAFLPFTGERRGPMEVIRHTLARHLRVPCSLEIGPRYLHSTGQLQKGGENTGLFLILSGNEVNDLQVPNTQYSLGQLEVAQSKGDLETLSAKGRRALHLHMIDTDADTLWRLAHAFEEAGTRIAIKRALGK
;
A
#
# COMPACT_ATOMS: atom_id res chain seq x y z
N VAL A 1 17.00 24.73 -9.80
CA VAL A 1 16.48 26.04 -10.23
C VAL A 1 15.69 25.91 -11.54
N LEU A 2 16.31 25.54 -12.71
CA LEU A 2 15.60 25.52 -14.02
C LEU A 2 14.33 24.65 -13.98
N TRP A 3 14.42 23.43 -13.47
CA TRP A 3 13.27 22.51 -13.37
C TRP A 3 12.21 22.96 -12.35
N GLU A 4 12.60 23.66 -11.30
CA GLU A 4 11.69 24.25 -10.33
C GLU A 4 10.83 25.35 -10.99
N TYR A 5 11.46 26.24 -11.77
CA TYR A 5 10.74 27.24 -12.56
C TYR A 5 9.83 26.60 -13.62
N ALA A 6 10.33 25.58 -14.33
CA ALA A 6 9.52 24.84 -15.31
C ALA A 6 8.29 24.21 -14.67
N THR A 7 8.45 23.58 -13.51
CA THR A 7 7.33 22.98 -12.74
C THR A 7 6.31 24.03 -12.29
N ALA A 8 6.79 25.17 -11.76
CA ALA A 8 5.92 26.25 -11.33
C ALA A 8 5.13 26.85 -12.52
N PHE A 9 5.81 27.01 -13.66
CA PHE A 9 5.18 27.54 -14.90
C PHE A 9 4.17 26.55 -15.49
N MET A 10 4.47 25.25 -15.49
CA MET A 10 3.51 24.21 -15.89
C MET A 10 2.29 24.19 -14.97
N GLY A 11 2.50 24.29 -13.65
CA GLY A 11 1.42 24.36 -12.67
C GLY A 11 0.50 25.56 -12.94
N TRP A 12 1.08 26.70 -13.28
CA TRP A 12 0.30 27.90 -13.66
C TRP A 12 -0.51 27.68 -14.96
N LEU A 13 0.09 27.07 -15.99
CA LEU A 13 -0.60 26.77 -17.25
C LEU A 13 -1.73 25.76 -17.08
N MET A 14 -1.55 24.82 -16.16
CA MET A 14 -2.53 23.75 -15.86
C MET A 14 -3.55 24.16 -14.79
N GLU A 15 -3.45 25.38 -14.25
CA GLU A 15 -4.27 25.88 -13.13
C GLU A 15 -4.20 24.97 -11.87
N VAL A 16 -3.06 24.31 -11.67
CA VAL A 16 -2.79 23.43 -10.53
C VAL A 16 -1.78 24.10 -9.59
N PRO A 17 -2.05 24.23 -8.29
CA PRO A 17 -1.09 24.78 -7.33
C PRO A 17 0.04 23.77 -7.07
N PRO A 18 1.27 24.01 -7.56
CA PRO A 18 2.36 23.05 -7.46
C PRO A 18 3.07 23.03 -6.09
N PHE A 19 2.65 23.91 -5.17
CA PHE A 19 3.33 24.15 -3.89
C PHE A 19 2.58 23.59 -2.68
N ASN A 20 1.40 23.02 -2.83
CA ASN A 20 0.65 22.43 -1.73
C ASN A 20 0.46 20.93 -1.89
N GLN A 21 0.30 20.24 -0.76
CA GLN A 21 0.14 18.78 -0.69
C GLN A 21 -1.00 18.44 0.29
N PRO A 22 -2.27 18.75 -0.05
CA PRO A 22 -3.38 18.61 0.88
C PRO A 22 -3.59 17.15 1.34
N ASP A 23 -3.37 16.19 0.47
CA ASP A 23 -3.59 14.77 0.79
C ASP A 23 -2.49 14.19 1.69
N VAL A 24 -1.26 14.71 1.59
CA VAL A 24 -0.19 14.39 2.54
C VAL A 24 -0.51 14.92 3.94
N GLN A 25 -1.12 16.10 4.02
CA GLN A 25 -1.56 16.65 5.31
C GLN A 25 -2.70 15.83 5.94
N ALA A 26 -3.63 15.32 5.13
CA ALA A 26 -4.68 14.41 5.59
C ALA A 26 -4.09 13.12 6.18
N ALA A 27 -3.11 12.50 5.51
CA ALA A 27 -2.42 11.32 6.03
C ALA A 27 -1.72 11.58 7.38
N LYS A 28 -1.11 12.75 7.56
CA LYS A 28 -0.50 13.15 8.85
C LYS A 28 -1.54 13.31 9.96
N THR A 29 -2.71 13.85 9.64
CA THR A 29 -3.81 14.01 10.59
C THR A 29 -4.34 12.65 11.04
N ASN A 30 -4.56 11.72 10.10
CA ASN A 30 -4.98 10.36 10.38
C ASN A 30 -3.93 9.62 11.23
N THR A 31 -2.64 9.74 10.90
CA THR A 31 -1.54 9.16 11.71
C THR A 31 -1.59 9.63 13.17
N LYS A 32 -1.77 10.96 13.40
CA LYS A 32 -1.88 11.50 14.76
C LYS A 32 -3.08 10.96 15.50
N ALA A 33 -4.23 10.82 14.85
CA ALA A 33 -5.43 10.25 15.43
C ALA A 33 -5.20 8.79 15.85
N ILE A 34 -4.57 7.99 14.99
CA ILE A 34 -4.24 6.60 15.27
C ILE A 34 -3.27 6.47 16.46
N LEU A 35 -2.22 7.29 16.52
CA LEU A 35 -1.29 7.33 17.66
C LEU A 35 -1.95 7.76 18.97
N ALA A 36 -3.04 8.55 18.90
CA ALA A 36 -3.87 8.93 20.03
C ALA A 36 -4.90 7.85 20.43
N GLY A 37 -4.87 6.67 19.80
CA GLY A 37 -5.79 5.57 20.09
C GLY A 37 -7.13 5.61 19.34
N HIS A 38 -7.30 6.53 18.40
CA HIS A 38 -8.48 6.58 17.54
C HIS A 38 -8.26 5.68 16.33
N LEU A 39 -8.47 4.39 16.51
CA LEU A 39 -8.40 3.41 15.42
C LEU A 39 -9.64 3.53 14.55
N PRO A 40 -9.48 3.55 13.22
CA PRO A 40 -10.63 3.48 12.31
C PRO A 40 -11.36 2.15 12.50
N ASP A 41 -12.68 2.20 12.56
CA ASP A 41 -13.53 1.01 12.56
C ASP A 41 -13.61 0.46 11.12
N ARG A 42 -12.65 -0.40 10.78
CA ARG A 42 -12.62 -1.04 9.46
C ARG A 42 -13.39 -2.34 9.47
N THR A 43 -14.46 -2.36 8.68
CA THR A 43 -15.27 -3.55 8.43
C THR A 43 -14.56 -4.52 7.47
N HIS A 44 -13.71 -4.03 6.57
CA HIS A 44 -13.00 -4.83 5.57
C HIS A 44 -11.65 -5.30 6.10
N ARG A 45 -11.67 -6.39 6.85
CA ARG A 45 -10.49 -6.97 7.50
C ARG A 45 -10.54 -8.49 7.50
N LEU A 46 -9.39 -9.11 7.17
CA LEU A 46 -9.12 -10.54 7.36
C LEU A 46 -7.85 -10.70 8.19
N ALA A 47 -7.87 -11.54 9.22
CA ALA A 47 -6.70 -11.81 10.03
C ALA A 47 -6.33 -13.30 9.99
N GLU A 48 -5.06 -13.57 9.72
CA GLU A 48 -4.39 -14.85 9.88
C GLU A 48 -3.30 -14.74 10.96
N PRO A 49 -2.78 -15.86 11.50
CA PRO A 49 -1.78 -15.83 12.58
C PRO A 49 -0.49 -15.06 12.27
N TRP A 50 -0.17 -14.82 11.00
CA TRP A 50 1.07 -14.19 10.56
C TRP A 50 0.88 -12.84 9.86
N VAL A 51 -0.34 -12.55 9.37
CA VAL A 51 -0.65 -11.33 8.63
C VAL A 51 -2.10 -10.91 8.80
N CYS A 52 -2.33 -9.61 8.85
CA CYS A 52 -3.65 -9.01 8.80
C CYS A 52 -3.80 -8.22 7.48
N ALA A 53 -4.84 -8.52 6.71
CA ALA A 53 -5.23 -7.77 5.53
C ALA A 53 -6.34 -6.79 5.88
N GLU A 54 -6.15 -5.51 5.55
CA GLU A 54 -7.15 -4.45 5.63
C GLU A 54 -7.26 -3.80 4.25
N TYR A 55 -8.46 -3.49 3.78
CA TYR A 55 -8.61 -2.94 2.43
C TYR A 55 -9.67 -1.83 2.36
N SER A 56 -9.55 -0.99 1.32
CA SER A 56 -10.43 0.15 1.11
C SER A 56 -11.83 -0.27 0.64
N ASP A 57 -12.81 0.60 0.85
CA ASP A 57 -14.19 0.39 0.40
C ASP A 57 -14.27 0.22 -1.12
N GLU A 58 -13.45 0.95 -1.87
CA GLU A 58 -13.37 0.84 -3.32
C GLU A 58 -12.84 -0.53 -3.77
N PHE A 59 -11.82 -1.07 -3.05
CA PHE A 59 -11.34 -2.43 -3.28
C PHE A 59 -12.46 -3.45 -3.04
N ALA A 60 -13.18 -3.35 -1.92
CA ALA A 60 -14.28 -4.24 -1.58
C ALA A 60 -15.41 -4.19 -2.65
N SER A 61 -15.78 -2.98 -3.05
CA SER A 61 -16.82 -2.74 -4.04
C SER A 61 -16.47 -3.37 -5.40
N GLN A 62 -15.26 -3.13 -5.91
CA GLN A 62 -14.85 -3.61 -7.24
C GLN A 62 -14.58 -5.12 -7.27
N THR A 63 -14.16 -5.72 -6.17
CA THR A 63 -14.00 -7.18 -6.08
C THR A 63 -15.30 -7.93 -5.83
N GLY A 64 -16.39 -7.21 -5.51
CA GLY A 64 -17.65 -7.80 -5.11
C GLY A 64 -17.62 -8.45 -3.72
N ILE A 65 -16.57 -8.19 -2.93
CA ILE A 65 -16.38 -8.72 -1.59
C ILE A 65 -17.04 -7.78 -0.58
N VAL A 66 -18.35 -7.84 -0.54
CA VAL A 66 -19.15 -7.02 0.40
C VAL A 66 -19.10 -7.59 1.81
N ASP A 67 -18.92 -8.91 1.93
CA ASP A 67 -18.83 -9.62 3.21
C ASP A 67 -17.40 -10.15 3.40
N PRO A 68 -16.69 -9.70 4.45
CA PRO A 68 -15.33 -10.21 4.78
C PRO A 68 -15.26 -11.73 4.93
N THR A 69 -16.38 -12.40 5.27
CA THR A 69 -16.44 -13.86 5.39
C THR A 69 -16.29 -14.61 4.05
N GLN A 70 -16.42 -13.90 2.93
CA GLN A 70 -16.16 -14.44 1.58
C GLN A 70 -14.66 -14.62 1.32
N MET A 71 -13.82 -13.84 1.98
CA MET A 71 -12.36 -14.00 1.97
C MET A 71 -11.94 -15.02 3.02
N ARG A 72 -11.50 -16.19 2.57
CA ARG A 72 -11.12 -17.30 3.46
C ARG A 72 -9.65 -17.33 3.82
N SER A 73 -8.81 -16.60 3.09
CA SER A 73 -7.35 -16.55 3.29
C SER A 73 -6.76 -15.28 2.70
N VAL A 74 -5.56 -14.93 3.15
CA VAL A 74 -4.77 -13.83 2.57
C VAL A 74 -4.47 -14.09 1.10
N ASP A 75 -4.27 -15.35 0.68
CA ASP A 75 -4.10 -15.70 -0.74
C ASP A 75 -5.30 -15.28 -1.58
N SER A 76 -6.53 -15.46 -1.07
CA SER A 76 -7.74 -15.01 -1.77
C SER A 76 -7.83 -13.50 -1.88
N VAL A 77 -7.33 -12.74 -0.89
CA VAL A 77 -7.24 -11.27 -0.94
C VAL A 77 -6.19 -10.83 -1.97
N ILE A 78 -5.05 -11.50 -2.02
CA ILE A 78 -4.00 -11.25 -3.02
C ILE A 78 -4.51 -11.54 -4.44
N ASP A 79 -5.20 -12.66 -4.65
CA ASP A 79 -5.84 -12.98 -5.93
C ASP A 79 -6.84 -11.91 -6.36
N ALA A 80 -7.68 -11.44 -5.42
CA ALA A 80 -8.62 -10.37 -5.66
C ALA A 80 -7.92 -9.05 -6.03
N PHE A 81 -6.88 -8.66 -5.29
CA PHE A 81 -6.07 -7.47 -5.58
C PHE A 81 -5.50 -7.52 -7.00
N MET A 82 -4.90 -8.64 -7.38
CA MET A 82 -4.31 -8.80 -8.69
C MET A 82 -5.36 -8.86 -9.81
N SER A 83 -6.59 -9.30 -9.53
CA SER A 83 -7.68 -9.36 -10.51
C SER A 83 -8.26 -7.99 -10.88
N LEU A 84 -8.06 -6.96 -10.05
CA LEU A 84 -8.51 -5.59 -10.30
C LEU A 84 -7.67 -4.84 -11.35
N VAL A 85 -6.59 -5.44 -11.83
CA VAL A 85 -5.69 -4.79 -12.77
C VAL A 85 -6.21 -4.85 -14.18
N GLU A 86 -6.48 -3.68 -14.74
CA GLU A 86 -6.94 -3.44 -16.11
C GLU A 86 -5.87 -2.73 -16.96
N PRO A 87 -5.98 -2.74 -18.29
CA PRO A 87 -5.10 -1.94 -19.16
C PRO A 87 -5.12 -0.45 -18.77
N GLY A 88 -3.94 0.15 -18.66
CA GLY A 88 -3.79 1.54 -18.22
C GLY A 88 -3.65 1.72 -16.71
N CYS A 89 -3.84 0.67 -15.91
CA CYS A 89 -3.51 0.70 -14.49
C CYS A 89 -2.00 0.73 -14.24
N TRP A 90 -1.63 1.15 -13.03
CA TRP A 90 -0.30 1.02 -12.48
C TRP A 90 -0.39 0.60 -11.00
N ILE A 91 0.69 0.05 -10.45
CA ILE A 91 0.71 -0.43 -9.06
C ILE A 91 1.81 0.29 -8.30
N SER A 92 1.52 0.69 -7.07
CA SER A 92 2.52 1.11 -6.09
C SER A 92 2.55 0.15 -4.91
N VAL A 93 3.71 -0.43 -4.67
CA VAL A 93 4.00 -1.17 -3.43
C VAL A 93 4.61 -0.19 -2.45
N ASN A 94 3.87 0.17 -1.42
CA ASN A 94 4.23 1.17 -0.41
C ASN A 94 4.69 0.45 0.86
N ALA A 95 5.99 0.27 1.05
CA ALA A 95 6.54 -0.49 2.16
C ALA A 95 6.94 0.42 3.33
N PHE A 96 6.21 0.32 4.45
CA PHE A 96 6.57 0.90 5.75
C PHE A 96 7.36 -0.15 6.54
N LEU A 97 8.54 -0.44 6.04
CA LEU A 97 9.47 -1.46 6.53
C LEU A 97 10.90 -0.99 6.28
N PRO A 98 11.85 -1.29 7.16
CA PRO A 98 13.26 -1.02 6.92
C PRO A 98 13.75 -1.69 5.63
N PHE A 99 14.31 -0.89 4.72
CA PHE A 99 14.83 -1.37 3.44
C PHE A 99 16.28 -1.86 3.59
N THR A 100 16.46 -2.92 4.37
CA THR A 100 17.75 -3.56 4.63
C THR A 100 18.00 -4.76 3.69
N GLY A 101 19.25 -5.27 3.66
CA GLY A 101 19.65 -6.31 2.72
C GLY A 101 18.73 -7.54 2.66
N GLU A 102 18.33 -8.07 3.81
CA GLU A 102 17.50 -9.28 3.89
C GLU A 102 16.05 -9.05 3.52
N ARG A 103 15.51 -7.86 3.83
CA ARG A 103 14.11 -7.50 3.55
C ARG A 103 13.90 -6.97 2.12
N ARG A 104 14.95 -6.45 1.50
CA ARG A 104 14.91 -5.92 0.15
C ARG A 104 14.52 -6.99 -0.88
N GLY A 105 15.14 -8.17 -0.79
CA GLY A 105 14.92 -9.26 -1.73
C GLY A 105 13.45 -9.62 -1.92
N PRO A 106 12.72 -10.03 -0.88
CA PRO A 106 11.31 -10.40 -0.99
C PRO A 106 10.42 -9.23 -1.44
N MET A 107 10.67 -7.99 -1.02
CA MET A 107 9.90 -6.83 -1.51
C MET A 107 10.09 -6.59 -3.02
N GLU A 108 11.31 -6.73 -3.53
CA GLU A 108 11.58 -6.65 -4.96
C GLU A 108 10.95 -7.82 -5.74
N VAL A 109 10.90 -9.02 -5.16
CA VAL A 109 10.19 -10.17 -5.76
C VAL A 109 8.70 -9.86 -5.89
N ILE A 110 8.04 -9.33 -4.87
CA ILE A 110 6.64 -8.91 -4.95
C ILE A 110 6.44 -7.90 -6.09
N ARG A 111 7.25 -6.84 -6.13
CA ARG A 111 7.16 -5.82 -7.19
C ARG A 111 7.36 -6.42 -8.59
N HIS A 112 8.38 -7.26 -8.78
CA HIS A 112 8.66 -7.91 -10.07
C HIS A 112 7.53 -8.86 -10.48
N THR A 113 6.99 -9.62 -9.55
CA THR A 113 5.88 -10.54 -9.77
C THR A 113 4.65 -9.80 -10.28
N LEU A 114 4.27 -8.70 -9.59
CA LEU A 114 3.17 -7.85 -9.99
C LEU A 114 3.39 -7.26 -11.41
N ALA A 115 4.54 -6.65 -11.65
CA ALA A 115 4.87 -6.08 -12.95
C ALA A 115 4.85 -7.12 -14.09
N ARG A 116 5.45 -8.29 -13.84
CA ARG A 116 5.61 -9.35 -14.84
C ARG A 116 4.29 -10.02 -15.21
N HIS A 117 3.51 -10.45 -14.20
CA HIS A 117 2.29 -11.22 -14.45
C HIS A 117 1.12 -10.33 -14.86
N LEU A 118 1.06 -9.09 -14.38
CA LEU A 118 -0.03 -8.17 -14.69
C LEU A 118 0.27 -7.28 -15.90
N ARG A 119 1.54 -7.14 -16.29
CA ARG A 119 2.01 -6.34 -17.43
C ARG A 119 1.67 -4.86 -17.30
N VAL A 120 1.78 -4.33 -16.09
CA VAL A 120 1.56 -2.91 -15.77
C VAL A 120 2.81 -2.34 -15.08
N PRO A 121 3.04 -1.02 -15.16
CA PRO A 121 4.07 -0.37 -14.36
C PRO A 121 3.86 -0.66 -12.86
N CYS A 122 4.95 -1.01 -12.17
CA CYS A 122 4.91 -1.27 -10.74
C CYS A 122 6.12 -0.64 -10.05
N SER A 123 5.89 0.29 -9.12
CA SER A 123 6.93 0.89 -8.28
C SER A 123 7.01 0.22 -6.93
N LEU A 124 8.18 0.33 -6.29
CA LEU A 124 8.39 0.02 -4.87
C LEU A 124 8.82 1.30 -4.17
N GLU A 125 7.96 1.79 -3.31
CA GLU A 125 8.11 3.04 -2.58
C GLU A 125 8.37 2.74 -1.09
N ILE A 126 9.36 3.40 -0.51
CA ILE A 126 9.67 3.20 0.90
C ILE A 126 9.02 4.28 1.75
N GLY A 127 8.10 3.87 2.60
CA GLY A 127 7.44 4.73 3.57
C GLY A 127 8.36 5.08 4.76
N PRO A 128 8.19 6.23 5.38
CA PRO A 128 7.28 7.30 5.00
C PRO A 128 7.81 8.25 3.91
N ARG A 129 9.00 8.01 3.36
CA ARG A 129 9.69 8.94 2.43
C ARG A 129 8.85 9.29 1.20
N TYR A 130 8.19 8.31 0.59
CA TYR A 130 7.40 8.53 -0.62
C TYR A 130 6.20 9.49 -0.40
N LEU A 131 5.71 9.64 0.83
CA LEU A 131 4.65 10.59 1.15
C LEU A 131 4.99 12.03 0.76
N HIS A 132 6.30 12.38 0.74
CA HIS A 132 6.81 13.69 0.36
C HIS A 132 7.23 13.80 -1.12
N SER A 133 6.98 12.79 -1.93
CA SER A 133 7.29 12.74 -3.37
C SER A 133 6.07 12.29 -4.18
N THR A 134 5.87 10.99 -4.31
CA THR A 134 4.78 10.39 -5.08
C THR A 134 3.45 10.31 -4.32
N GLY A 135 3.45 10.54 -3.02
CA GLY A 135 2.26 10.39 -2.18
C GLY A 135 1.08 11.28 -2.58
N GLN A 136 1.34 12.53 -3.03
CA GLN A 136 0.29 13.41 -3.54
C GLN A 136 -0.29 12.87 -4.86
N LEU A 137 0.55 12.35 -5.77
CA LEU A 137 0.11 11.73 -7.03
C LEU A 137 -0.79 10.52 -6.78
N GLN A 138 -0.42 9.66 -5.83
CA GLN A 138 -1.19 8.47 -5.47
C GLN A 138 -2.62 8.81 -5.00
N LYS A 139 -2.79 9.91 -4.29
CA LYS A 139 -4.05 10.33 -3.68
C LYS A 139 -4.85 11.31 -4.54
N GLY A 140 -4.16 12.24 -5.20
CA GLY A 140 -4.77 13.32 -5.95
C GLY A 140 -4.72 13.17 -7.48
N GLY A 141 -3.95 12.21 -8.01
CA GLY A 141 -3.87 11.94 -9.43
C GLY A 141 -5.08 11.20 -9.99
N GLU A 142 -5.02 10.78 -11.24
CA GLU A 142 -6.03 9.92 -11.87
C GLU A 142 -6.26 8.62 -11.08
N ASN A 143 -7.51 8.13 -11.02
CA ASN A 143 -7.85 6.92 -10.27
C ASN A 143 -7.55 5.63 -11.06
N THR A 144 -6.34 5.51 -11.60
CA THR A 144 -5.84 4.35 -12.32
C THR A 144 -4.87 3.50 -11.49
N GLY A 145 -4.48 3.97 -10.31
CA GLY A 145 -3.56 3.29 -9.40
C GLY A 145 -4.22 2.19 -8.58
N LEU A 146 -3.44 1.13 -8.30
CA LEU A 146 -3.70 0.15 -7.24
C LEU A 146 -2.57 0.26 -6.21
N PHE A 147 -2.92 0.25 -4.93
CA PHE A 147 -1.96 0.51 -3.85
C PHE A 147 -1.86 -0.70 -2.92
N LEU A 148 -0.68 -1.30 -2.88
CA LEU A 148 -0.33 -2.35 -1.92
C LEU A 148 0.52 -1.72 -0.81
N ILE A 149 -0.02 -1.65 0.40
CA ILE A 149 0.70 -1.14 1.57
C ILE A 149 1.22 -2.34 2.36
N LEU A 150 2.51 -2.33 2.67
CA LEU A 150 3.16 -3.35 3.50
C LEU A 150 3.65 -2.71 4.80
N SER A 151 3.33 -3.31 5.94
CA SER A 151 3.86 -2.93 7.25
C SER A 151 3.96 -4.15 8.16
N GLY A 152 4.54 -4.00 9.32
CA GLY A 152 4.57 -5.07 10.32
C GLY A 152 5.16 -4.62 11.63
N ASN A 153 5.16 -5.51 12.62
CA ASN A 153 5.74 -5.24 13.93
C ASN A 153 7.25 -5.46 13.91
N GLU A 154 8.00 -4.48 14.38
CA GLU A 154 9.45 -4.59 14.51
C GLU A 154 9.83 -5.31 15.80
N VAL A 155 10.67 -6.35 15.68
CA VAL A 155 11.16 -7.14 16.85
C VAL A 155 12.10 -6.29 17.74
N ASN A 156 12.97 -5.48 17.10
CA ASN A 156 13.92 -4.60 17.78
C ASN A 156 13.47 -3.14 17.65
N ASP A 157 12.29 -2.85 18.17
CA ASP A 157 11.71 -1.52 18.11
C ASP A 157 12.36 -0.55 19.09
N LEU A 158 12.48 0.71 18.69
CA LEU A 158 13.11 1.76 19.45
C LEU A 158 12.09 2.79 19.91
N GLN A 159 12.10 3.10 21.22
CA GLN A 159 11.27 4.15 21.77
C GLN A 159 11.65 5.52 21.23
N VAL A 160 10.67 6.30 20.78
CA VAL A 160 10.92 7.69 20.37
C VAL A 160 11.04 8.57 21.65
N PRO A 161 12.15 9.30 21.83
CA PRO A 161 12.36 10.11 23.02
C PRO A 161 11.21 11.12 23.23
N ASN A 162 10.79 11.27 24.49
CA ASN A 162 9.71 12.18 24.91
C ASN A 162 8.33 11.91 24.27
N THR A 163 8.08 10.69 23.80
CA THR A 163 6.76 10.25 23.28
C THR A 163 6.30 8.97 23.99
N GLN A 164 5.03 8.62 23.76
CA GLN A 164 4.46 7.37 24.26
C GLN A 164 4.47 6.24 23.23
N TYR A 165 5.12 6.43 22.08
CA TYR A 165 5.18 5.46 20.98
C TYR A 165 6.63 5.21 20.54
N SER A 166 6.83 4.06 19.95
CA SER A 166 8.08 3.62 19.34
C SER A 166 8.15 4.00 17.85
N LEU A 167 9.31 3.82 17.22
CA LEU A 167 9.47 4.02 15.78
C LEU A 167 8.58 3.07 14.96
N GLY A 168 8.53 1.78 15.33
CA GLY A 168 7.67 0.81 14.65
C GLY A 168 6.19 1.15 14.81
N GLN A 169 5.74 1.57 16.01
CA GLN A 169 4.37 2.05 16.20
C GLN A 169 4.07 3.29 15.34
N LEU A 170 5.04 4.18 15.17
CA LEU A 170 4.89 5.34 14.28
C LEU A 170 4.75 4.90 12.82
N GLU A 171 5.58 3.98 12.34
CA GLU A 171 5.51 3.46 10.96
C GLU A 171 4.18 2.74 10.69
N VAL A 172 3.71 1.92 11.62
CA VAL A 172 2.40 1.27 11.53
C VAL A 172 1.27 2.29 11.52
N ALA A 173 1.33 3.33 12.37
CA ALA A 173 0.32 4.39 12.37
C ALA A 173 0.34 5.18 11.06
N GLN A 174 1.51 5.40 10.45
CA GLN A 174 1.65 6.07 9.16
C GLN A 174 1.09 5.22 8.02
N SER A 175 1.36 3.91 8.00
CA SER A 175 0.80 2.99 6.99
C SER A 175 -0.72 2.92 7.04
N LYS A 176 -1.30 2.88 8.25
CA LYS A 176 -2.75 2.92 8.46
C LYS A 176 -3.34 4.28 8.07
N GLY A 177 -2.69 5.38 8.45
CA GLY A 177 -3.11 6.74 8.08
C GLY A 177 -3.09 6.96 6.57
N ASP A 178 -2.18 6.30 5.87
CA ASP A 178 -2.11 6.30 4.41
C ASP A 178 -3.27 5.52 3.79
N LEU A 179 -3.56 4.32 4.31
CA LEU A 179 -4.73 3.53 3.89
C LEU A 179 -6.03 4.31 4.06
N GLU A 180 -6.22 5.00 5.22
CA GLU A 180 -7.39 5.85 5.46
C GLU A 180 -7.53 6.94 4.41
N THR A 181 -6.41 7.60 4.10
CA THR A 181 -6.42 8.69 3.12
C THR A 181 -6.72 8.19 1.71
N LEU A 182 -6.14 7.06 1.31
CA LEU A 182 -6.42 6.40 0.03
C LEU A 182 -7.89 5.96 -0.06
N SER A 183 -8.43 5.36 1.01
CA SER A 183 -9.83 4.95 1.08
C SER A 183 -10.80 6.13 0.96
N ALA A 184 -10.55 7.21 1.69
CA ALA A 184 -11.35 8.44 1.61
C ALA A 184 -11.32 9.10 0.22
N LYS A 185 -10.32 8.78 -0.60
CA LYS A 185 -10.19 9.21 -2.00
C LYS A 185 -10.73 8.21 -3.02
N GLY A 186 -11.41 7.17 -2.58
CA GLY A 186 -11.95 6.12 -3.46
C GLY A 186 -10.86 5.36 -4.21
N ARG A 187 -9.66 5.18 -3.58
CA ARG A 187 -8.56 4.43 -4.19
C ARG A 187 -8.65 2.95 -3.84
N ARG A 188 -8.25 2.09 -4.77
CA ARG A 188 -8.15 0.65 -4.59
C ARG A 188 -6.89 0.34 -3.80
N ALA A 189 -7.01 0.14 -2.50
CA ALA A 189 -5.89 -0.06 -1.61
C ALA A 189 -6.05 -1.34 -0.78
N LEU A 190 -4.97 -2.09 -0.68
CA LEU A 190 -4.80 -3.27 0.17
C LEU A 190 -3.63 -3.03 1.11
N HIS A 191 -3.83 -3.18 2.40
CA HIS A 191 -2.80 -3.13 3.42
C HIS A 191 -2.59 -4.53 4.01
N LEU A 192 -1.37 -5.02 3.92
CA LEU A 192 -0.94 -6.27 4.54
C LEU A 192 0.01 -5.93 5.70
N HIS A 193 -0.48 -6.12 6.92
CA HIS A 193 0.27 -5.91 8.14
C HIS A 193 0.75 -7.25 8.68
N MET A 194 2.05 -7.48 8.66
CA MET A 194 2.69 -8.71 9.18
C MET A 194 2.83 -8.63 10.69
N ILE A 195 2.54 -9.75 11.37
CA ILE A 195 2.70 -9.85 12.83
C ILE A 195 4.19 -9.81 13.20
N ASP A 196 5.05 -10.24 12.29
CA ASP A 196 6.50 -10.27 12.41
C ASP A 196 7.12 -9.80 11.08
N THR A 197 8.21 -9.06 11.11
CA THR A 197 8.91 -8.52 9.93
C THR A 197 10.23 -9.21 9.64
N ASP A 198 10.40 -10.45 10.09
CA ASP A 198 11.56 -11.23 9.74
C ASP A 198 11.63 -11.56 8.23
N ALA A 199 12.78 -12.01 7.78
CA ALA A 199 12.99 -12.33 6.38
C ALA A 199 12.10 -13.49 5.92
N ASP A 200 11.84 -14.47 6.76
CA ASP A 200 11.03 -15.66 6.43
C ASP A 200 9.57 -15.28 6.20
N THR A 201 9.00 -14.43 7.05
CA THR A 201 7.64 -13.89 6.87
C THR A 201 7.51 -13.09 5.58
N LEU A 202 8.51 -12.27 5.25
CA LEU A 202 8.51 -11.52 3.99
C LEU A 202 8.67 -12.43 2.77
N TRP A 203 9.48 -13.47 2.85
CA TRP A 203 9.58 -14.48 1.79
C TRP A 203 8.29 -15.28 1.64
N ARG A 204 7.63 -15.63 2.74
CA ARG A 204 6.30 -16.26 2.70
C ARG A 204 5.30 -15.39 1.94
N LEU A 205 5.28 -14.08 2.20
CA LEU A 205 4.43 -13.13 1.48
C LEU A 205 4.80 -13.06 -0.01
N ALA A 206 6.10 -12.99 -0.33
CA ALA A 206 6.56 -12.97 -1.72
C ALA A 206 6.12 -14.23 -2.49
N HIS A 207 6.23 -15.41 -1.90
CA HIS A 207 5.75 -16.65 -2.50
C HIS A 207 4.23 -16.67 -2.71
N ALA A 208 3.45 -16.13 -1.79
CA ALA A 208 2.00 -16.00 -1.98
C ALA A 208 1.65 -15.15 -3.23
N PHE A 209 2.40 -14.06 -3.47
CA PHE A 209 2.26 -13.28 -4.70
C PHE A 209 2.71 -14.03 -5.96
N GLU A 210 3.80 -14.80 -5.92
CA GLU A 210 4.26 -15.62 -7.05
C GLU A 210 3.23 -16.69 -7.44
N GLU A 211 2.65 -17.36 -6.44
CA GLU A 211 1.57 -18.32 -6.67
C GLU A 211 0.32 -17.67 -7.26
N ALA A 212 -0.09 -16.51 -6.74
CA ALA A 212 -1.19 -15.74 -7.30
C ALA A 212 -0.91 -15.33 -8.76
N GLY A 213 0.30 -14.85 -9.05
CA GLY A 213 0.75 -14.54 -10.41
C GLY A 213 0.65 -15.73 -11.35
N THR A 214 1.04 -16.91 -10.88
CA THR A 214 0.93 -18.16 -11.64
C THR A 214 -0.54 -18.52 -11.91
N ARG A 215 -1.42 -18.42 -10.89
CA ARG A 215 -2.86 -18.66 -11.07
C ARG A 215 -3.50 -17.74 -12.11
N ILE A 216 -3.13 -16.46 -12.11
CA ILE A 216 -3.61 -15.47 -13.09
C ILE A 216 -3.11 -15.80 -14.51
N ALA A 217 -1.82 -16.15 -14.64
CA ALA A 217 -1.26 -16.54 -15.93
C ALA A 217 -1.99 -17.76 -16.53
N ILE A 218 -2.30 -18.76 -15.72
CA ILE A 218 -3.08 -19.93 -16.14
C ILE A 218 -4.49 -19.55 -16.57
N LYS A 219 -5.20 -18.73 -15.78
CA LYS A 219 -6.56 -18.25 -16.14
C LYS A 219 -6.56 -17.54 -17.49
N ARG A 220 -5.61 -16.62 -17.71
CA ARG A 220 -5.47 -15.91 -18.99
C ARG A 220 -5.17 -16.85 -20.17
N ALA A 221 -4.33 -17.86 -19.97
CA ALA A 221 -4.02 -18.84 -21.01
C ALA A 221 -5.22 -19.72 -21.38
N LEU A 222 -6.15 -19.94 -20.43
CA LEU A 222 -7.39 -20.69 -20.64
C LEU A 222 -8.57 -19.83 -21.14
N GLY A 223 -8.35 -18.53 -21.40
CA GLY A 223 -9.38 -17.61 -21.88
C GLY A 223 -10.48 -17.30 -20.84
N LYS A 224 -10.15 -17.41 -19.56
CA LYS A 224 -11.05 -17.18 -18.42
C LYS A 224 -10.70 -15.90 -17.70
#